data_2362db1c689e5a04479ac082b42dfa60
#
_entry.id   2362db1c689e5a04479ac082b42dfa60
#
_cell.length_a   1.000
_cell.length_b   1.000
_cell.length_c   1.000
_cell.angle_alpha   90.00
_cell.angle_beta   90.00
_cell.angle_gamma   90.00
#
_symmetry.space_group_name_H-M   'P 1'
#
loop_
_entity.id
_entity.type
_entity.pdbx_description
1 polymer ?
#
loop_
_entity_poly.entity_id
_entity_poly.type
_entity_poly.pdbx_seq_one_letter_code
_entity_poly.pdbx_strand_id
1 'polypeptide(L)'
;MHKPKKFKLHKDFLRKEIFKINGAYIKSIQYKSGAIPSNEDGTHDPWDHIESIMGLNIYKDIEASKSAFNWLTHHQNSDGSWYAKYYKTDAIEKNKPTHFSPYIAVAALHFFRIFKDINFLQSIWSSIELAVNFSVELQQDNGTIPWSINNNSQIENDYLLTGCSSILKSIECSIASVSYTHLTLPTKQP
;
A
#
# COMPACT_ATOMS: atom_id res chain seq x y z
N MET A 1 -6.79 35.99 8.00
CA MET A 1 -6.28 34.78 7.33
C MET A 1 -4.84 34.55 7.72
N HIS A 2 -4.55 33.51 8.52
CA HIS A 2 -3.18 33.18 8.93
C HIS A 2 -2.51 32.45 7.76
N LYS A 3 -1.42 33.02 7.19
CA LYS A 3 -0.61 32.32 6.20
C LYS A 3 0.07 31.12 6.86
N PRO A 4 -0.04 29.90 6.31
CA PRO A 4 0.65 28.75 6.88
C PRO A 4 2.15 28.99 6.91
N LYS A 5 2.78 28.77 8.07
CA LYS A 5 4.23 28.83 8.21
C LYS A 5 4.86 27.78 7.30
N LYS A 6 5.70 28.20 6.35
CA LYS A 6 6.49 27.27 5.53
C LYS A 6 7.43 26.48 6.45
N PHE A 7 7.19 25.19 6.59
CA PHE A 7 8.14 24.27 7.22
C PHE A 7 9.42 24.22 6.38
N LYS A 8 10.54 24.70 6.91
CA LYS A 8 11.86 24.46 6.33
C LYS A 8 12.35 23.12 6.88
N LEU A 9 12.28 22.06 6.09
CA LEU A 9 13.02 20.82 6.39
C LEU A 9 14.52 21.14 6.46
N HIS A 10 15.16 20.72 7.55
CA HIS A 10 16.60 20.90 7.72
C HIS A 10 17.31 20.15 6.59
N LYS A 11 18.28 20.79 5.90
CA LYS A 11 19.00 20.19 4.75
C LYS A 11 19.69 18.85 5.07
N ASP A 12 20.00 18.59 6.34
CA ASP A 12 20.62 17.35 6.81
C ASP A 12 19.64 16.15 6.88
N PHE A 13 18.32 16.40 6.89
CA PHE A 13 17.30 15.34 6.91
C PHE A 13 17.16 14.62 5.55
N LEU A 14 17.75 15.14 4.48
CA LEU A 14 17.66 14.64 3.11
C LEU A 14 18.99 14.05 2.60
N ARG A 15 19.85 13.57 3.49
CA ARG A 15 21.11 12.94 3.05
C ARG A 15 20.76 11.62 2.32
N LYS A 16 21.23 11.52 1.07
CA LYS A 16 21.06 10.32 0.24
C LYS A 16 21.56 9.04 0.93
N GLU A 17 22.55 9.18 1.82
CA GLU A 17 23.11 8.10 2.62
C GLU A 17 22.10 7.49 3.59
N ILE A 18 21.22 8.30 4.23
CA ILE A 18 20.18 7.79 5.14
C ILE A 18 19.19 6.89 4.39
N PHE A 19 18.75 7.31 3.21
CA PHE A 19 17.86 6.49 2.39
C PHE A 19 18.51 5.19 1.93
N LYS A 20 19.81 5.21 1.63
CA LYS A 20 20.55 4.00 1.27
C LYS A 20 20.67 3.04 2.44
N ILE A 21 20.99 3.53 3.64
CA ILE A 21 21.11 2.68 4.84
C ILE A 21 19.77 2.05 5.18
N ASN A 22 18.69 2.84 5.20
CA ASN A 22 17.36 2.34 5.52
C ASN A 22 16.86 1.35 4.45
N GLY A 23 17.03 1.64 3.16
CA GLY A 23 16.65 0.73 2.09
C GLY A 23 17.44 -0.57 2.10
N ALA A 24 18.74 -0.51 2.38
CA ALA A 24 19.58 -1.71 2.55
C ALA A 24 19.12 -2.55 3.75
N TYR A 25 18.73 -1.91 4.86
CA TYR A 25 18.19 -2.60 6.03
C TYR A 25 16.87 -3.30 5.68
N ILE A 26 15.90 -2.61 5.08
CA ILE A 26 14.61 -3.20 4.66
C ILE A 26 14.86 -4.41 3.76
N LYS A 27 15.75 -4.28 2.76
CA LYS A 27 16.12 -5.41 1.90
C LYS A 27 16.72 -6.57 2.69
N SER A 28 17.56 -6.30 3.68
CA SER A 28 18.28 -7.34 4.45
C SER A 28 17.37 -8.18 5.31
N ILE A 29 16.23 -7.63 5.76
CA ILE A 29 15.23 -8.34 6.59
C ILE A 29 14.12 -8.97 5.77
N GLN A 30 14.02 -8.68 4.46
CA GLN A 30 13.01 -9.25 3.60
C GLN A 30 13.16 -10.77 3.49
N TYR A 31 12.07 -11.50 3.69
CA TYR A 31 12.03 -12.94 3.49
C TYR A 31 12.06 -13.32 2.01
N LYS A 32 12.46 -14.54 1.71
CA LYS A 32 12.43 -15.10 0.34
C LYS A 32 11.02 -15.11 -0.26
N SER A 33 9.97 -15.15 0.58
CA SER A 33 8.58 -15.04 0.15
C SER A 33 8.19 -13.63 -0.34
N GLY A 34 9.02 -12.63 -0.10
CA GLY A 34 8.74 -11.22 -0.35
C GLY A 34 8.20 -10.46 0.87
N ALA A 35 7.74 -11.17 1.92
CA ALA A 35 7.28 -10.52 3.15
C ALA A 35 8.41 -9.70 3.82
N ILE A 36 8.04 -8.55 4.39
CA ILE A 36 8.98 -7.67 5.08
C ILE A 36 8.49 -7.53 6.53
N PRO A 37 9.20 -8.10 7.51
CA PRO A 37 8.82 -7.96 8.91
C PRO A 37 8.98 -6.52 9.38
N SER A 38 8.03 -6.04 10.18
CA SER A 38 8.09 -4.72 10.81
C SER A 38 8.54 -4.79 12.28
N ASN A 39 8.55 -6.00 12.87
CA ASN A 39 8.93 -6.23 14.25
C ASN A 39 10.07 -7.25 14.36
N GLU A 40 10.81 -7.18 15.46
CA GLU A 40 11.94 -8.08 15.75
C GLU A 40 11.53 -9.56 15.87
N ASP A 41 10.29 -9.84 16.28
CA ASP A 41 9.70 -11.18 16.35
C ASP A 41 9.35 -11.77 14.97
N GLY A 42 9.54 -11.01 13.90
CA GLY A 42 9.24 -11.41 12.52
C GLY A 42 7.80 -11.19 12.09
N THR A 43 6.97 -10.55 12.92
CA THR A 43 5.60 -10.16 12.57
C THR A 43 5.57 -8.90 11.72
N HIS A 44 4.52 -8.74 10.94
CA HIS A 44 4.24 -7.55 10.14
C HIS A 44 2.75 -7.42 9.87
N ASP A 45 2.36 -6.23 9.46
CA ASP A 45 1.05 -5.93 8.92
C ASP A 45 1.16 -5.40 7.47
N PRO A 46 0.06 -5.39 6.71
CA PRO A 46 0.06 -4.90 5.34
C PRO A 46 0.43 -3.42 5.21
N TRP A 47 0.12 -2.60 6.20
CA TRP A 47 0.44 -1.17 6.18
C TRP A 47 1.95 -0.92 6.20
N ASP A 48 2.63 -1.45 7.21
CA ASP A 48 4.09 -1.34 7.36
C ASP A 48 4.82 -2.00 6.20
N HIS A 49 4.29 -3.14 5.72
CA HIS A 49 4.82 -3.82 4.55
C HIS A 49 4.76 -2.93 3.29
N ILE A 50 3.65 -2.24 3.04
CA ILE A 50 3.47 -1.32 1.92
C ILE A 50 4.40 -0.10 2.06
N GLU A 51 4.58 0.45 3.27
CA GLU A 51 5.53 1.52 3.51
C GLU A 51 6.98 1.07 3.24
N SER A 52 7.30 -0.16 3.61
CA SER A 52 8.60 -0.77 3.33
C SER A 52 8.84 -0.94 1.82
N ILE A 53 7.81 -1.27 1.02
CA ILE A 53 7.89 -1.25 -0.45
C ILE A 53 8.29 0.14 -0.95
N MET A 54 7.69 1.20 -0.42
CA MET A 54 8.05 2.56 -0.83
C MET A 54 9.50 2.90 -0.45
N GLY A 55 9.99 2.39 0.67
CA GLY A 55 11.41 2.45 1.04
C GLY A 55 12.33 1.77 0.03
N LEU A 56 11.98 0.54 -0.40
CA LEU A 56 12.71 -0.22 -1.44
C LEU A 56 12.67 0.50 -2.79
N ASN A 57 11.55 1.13 -3.14
CA ASN A 57 11.43 1.93 -4.36
C ASN A 57 12.42 3.10 -4.36
N ILE A 58 12.58 3.83 -3.24
CA ILE A 58 13.58 4.91 -3.11
C ILE A 58 14.98 4.34 -3.15
N TYR A 59 15.21 3.19 -2.56
CA TYR A 59 16.48 2.47 -2.59
C TYR A 59 16.85 1.98 -4.01
N LYS A 60 15.89 1.98 -4.94
CA LYS A 60 16.03 1.55 -6.35
C LYS A 60 16.25 0.04 -6.51
N ASP A 61 15.77 -0.77 -5.59
CA ASP A 61 15.76 -2.22 -5.74
C ASP A 61 14.43 -2.70 -6.31
N ILE A 62 14.35 -2.77 -7.62
CA ILE A 62 13.14 -3.14 -8.35
C ILE A 62 12.70 -4.59 -8.05
N GLU A 63 13.66 -5.50 -7.93
CA GLU A 63 13.37 -6.93 -7.69
C GLU A 63 12.83 -7.16 -6.28
N ALA A 64 13.43 -6.53 -5.26
CA ALA A 64 12.93 -6.57 -3.90
C ALA A 64 11.54 -5.95 -3.80
N SER A 65 11.30 -4.80 -4.47
CA SER A 65 9.99 -4.16 -4.52
C SER A 65 8.93 -5.07 -5.16
N LYS A 66 9.22 -5.66 -6.32
CA LYS A 66 8.31 -6.60 -7.00
C LYS A 66 8.02 -7.84 -6.16
N SER A 67 9.04 -8.38 -5.50
CA SER A 67 8.86 -9.52 -4.58
C SER A 67 7.90 -9.20 -3.44
N ALA A 68 7.98 -7.99 -2.87
CA ALA A 68 7.09 -7.55 -1.82
C ALA A 68 5.64 -7.34 -2.33
N PHE A 69 5.44 -6.75 -3.51
CA PHE A 69 4.11 -6.69 -4.14
C PHE A 69 3.54 -8.08 -4.44
N ASN A 70 4.37 -9.01 -4.90
CA ASN A 70 3.93 -10.37 -5.15
C ASN A 70 3.46 -11.06 -3.86
N TRP A 71 4.11 -10.79 -2.72
CA TRP A 71 3.60 -11.27 -1.43
C TRP A 71 2.19 -10.74 -1.15
N LEU A 72 1.95 -9.45 -1.33
CA LEU A 72 0.62 -8.85 -1.15
C LEU A 72 -0.42 -9.53 -2.06
N THR A 73 -0.16 -9.61 -3.36
CA THR A 73 -1.13 -10.19 -4.31
C THR A 73 -1.45 -11.66 -4.02
N HIS A 74 -0.48 -12.45 -3.52
CA HIS A 74 -0.70 -13.86 -3.16
C HIS A 74 -1.43 -14.05 -1.81
N HIS A 75 -1.40 -13.06 -0.91
CA HIS A 75 -2.02 -13.14 0.40
C HIS A 75 -3.29 -12.28 0.52
N GLN A 76 -3.75 -11.72 -0.60
CA GLN A 76 -5.01 -10.99 -0.66
C GLN A 76 -6.19 -11.93 -0.49
N ASN A 77 -7.12 -11.58 0.40
CA ASN A 77 -8.38 -12.29 0.53
C ASN A 77 -9.26 -12.09 -0.70
N SER A 78 -10.20 -13.00 -0.93
CA SER A 78 -11.10 -12.94 -2.09
C SER A 78 -12.00 -11.70 -2.14
N ASP A 79 -12.20 -11.04 -0.99
CA ASP A 79 -12.93 -9.77 -0.88
C ASP A 79 -12.06 -8.53 -1.12
N GLY A 80 -10.78 -8.70 -1.46
CA GLY A 80 -9.83 -7.61 -1.68
C GLY A 80 -9.09 -7.12 -0.45
N SER A 81 -9.43 -7.62 0.74
CA SER A 81 -8.80 -7.25 1.99
C SER A 81 -7.50 -8.01 2.27
N TRP A 82 -6.80 -7.57 3.32
CA TRP A 82 -5.79 -8.35 4.04
C TRP A 82 -6.16 -8.42 5.51
N TYR A 83 -5.62 -9.44 6.19
CA TYR A 83 -5.73 -9.54 7.64
C TYR A 83 -4.80 -8.52 8.33
N ALA A 84 -5.10 -8.19 9.58
CA ALA A 84 -4.40 -7.15 10.31
C ALA A 84 -2.94 -7.49 10.61
N LYS A 85 -2.60 -8.78 10.82
CA LYS A 85 -1.24 -9.16 11.18
C LYS A 85 -0.86 -10.55 10.69
N TYR A 86 0.40 -10.68 10.30
CA TYR A 86 0.98 -11.91 9.80
C TYR A 86 2.28 -12.24 10.54
N TYR A 87 2.59 -13.53 10.62
CA TYR A 87 3.91 -14.04 10.90
C TYR A 87 4.38 -14.80 9.66
N LYS A 88 5.39 -14.29 8.96
CA LYS A 88 5.81 -14.80 7.62
C LYS A 88 4.64 -14.79 6.63
N THR A 89 4.00 -15.96 6.43
CA THR A 89 2.84 -16.14 5.52
C THR A 89 1.53 -16.37 6.26
N ASP A 90 1.59 -16.64 7.55
CA ASP A 90 0.43 -17.06 8.33
C ASP A 90 -0.26 -15.85 8.97
N ALA A 91 -1.55 -15.71 8.73
CA ALA A 91 -2.36 -14.69 9.37
C ALA A 91 -2.59 -15.04 10.85
N ILE A 92 -2.11 -14.18 11.75
CA ILE A 92 -2.23 -14.36 13.20
C ILE A 92 -3.27 -13.46 13.85
N GLU A 93 -3.63 -12.33 13.23
CA GLU A 93 -4.78 -11.50 13.60
C GLU A 93 -5.66 -11.32 12.35
N LYS A 94 -6.88 -11.87 12.40
CA LYS A 94 -7.76 -12.00 11.22
C LYS A 94 -8.82 -10.91 11.08
N ASN A 95 -8.81 -9.89 11.92
CA ASN A 95 -9.57 -8.68 11.62
C ASN A 95 -9.01 -8.01 10.35
N LYS A 96 -9.85 -7.22 9.68
CA LYS A 96 -9.55 -6.61 8.38
C LYS A 96 -9.65 -5.09 8.49
N PRO A 97 -8.55 -4.38 8.78
CA PRO A 97 -8.54 -2.92 8.77
C PRO A 97 -8.83 -2.39 7.37
N THR A 98 -9.84 -1.54 7.24
CA THR A 98 -10.33 -1.11 5.93
C THR A 98 -9.36 -0.20 5.19
N HIS A 99 -8.55 0.56 5.92
CA HIS A 99 -7.55 1.47 5.37
C HIS A 99 -6.27 0.78 4.91
N PHE A 100 -6.01 -0.46 5.35
CA PHE A 100 -4.84 -1.24 4.90
C PHE A 100 -4.96 -1.62 3.41
N SER A 101 -6.15 -2.05 3.01
CA SER A 101 -6.36 -2.63 1.69
C SER A 101 -6.06 -1.66 0.55
N PRO A 102 -6.68 -0.49 0.43
CA PRO A 102 -6.45 0.39 -0.71
C PRO A 102 -5.06 1.03 -0.71
N TYR A 103 -4.30 0.91 0.40
CA TYR A 103 -2.98 1.53 0.51
C TYR A 103 -1.96 0.96 -0.49
N ILE A 104 -2.17 -0.25 -0.99
CA ILE A 104 -1.39 -0.83 -2.10
C ILE A 104 -1.34 0.11 -3.32
N ALA A 105 -2.41 0.87 -3.60
CA ALA A 105 -2.45 1.82 -4.71
C ALA A 105 -1.43 2.96 -4.56
N VAL A 106 -1.15 3.39 -3.33
CA VAL A 106 -0.14 4.42 -3.04
C VAL A 106 1.26 3.91 -3.40
N ALA A 107 1.61 2.70 -2.95
CA ALA A 107 2.90 2.11 -3.26
C ALA A 107 3.05 1.79 -4.75
N ALA A 108 1.96 1.35 -5.41
CA ALA A 108 1.95 1.04 -6.84
C ALA A 108 2.19 2.29 -7.70
N LEU A 109 1.50 3.40 -7.40
CA LEU A 109 1.77 4.67 -8.06
C LEU A 109 3.19 5.17 -7.80
N HIS A 110 3.68 5.02 -6.55
CA HIS A 110 5.05 5.38 -6.18
C HIS A 110 6.07 4.54 -6.95
N PHE A 111 5.88 3.23 -7.05
CA PHE A 111 6.69 2.32 -7.85
C PHE A 111 6.74 2.77 -9.32
N PHE A 112 5.57 2.99 -9.93
CA PHE A 112 5.48 3.43 -11.32
C PHE A 112 6.18 4.77 -11.54
N ARG A 113 6.04 5.72 -10.65
CA ARG A 113 6.71 7.02 -10.75
C ARG A 113 8.24 6.91 -10.76
N ILE A 114 8.78 5.91 -10.06
CA ILE A 114 10.22 5.70 -9.91
C ILE A 114 10.80 4.85 -11.03
N PHE A 115 10.16 3.73 -11.35
CA PHE A 115 10.70 2.73 -12.29
C PHE A 115 10.11 2.83 -13.70
N LYS A 116 8.94 3.46 -13.87
CA LYS A 116 8.21 3.58 -15.16
C LYS A 116 7.81 2.23 -15.75
N ASP A 117 7.75 1.17 -14.96
CA ASP A 117 7.37 -0.17 -15.38
C ASP A 117 5.83 -0.30 -15.41
N ILE A 118 5.26 0.01 -16.57
CA ILE A 118 3.81 -0.05 -16.79
C ILE A 118 3.31 -1.50 -16.82
N ASN A 119 4.11 -2.42 -17.33
CA ASN A 119 3.73 -3.82 -17.43
C ASN A 119 3.55 -4.44 -16.04
N PHE A 120 4.45 -4.10 -15.11
CA PHE A 120 4.30 -4.53 -13.73
C PHE A 120 3.07 -3.91 -13.08
N LEU A 121 2.83 -2.61 -13.24
CA LEU A 121 1.63 -1.96 -12.72
C LEU A 121 0.36 -2.64 -13.23
N GLN A 122 0.29 -2.97 -14.52
CA GLN A 122 -0.82 -3.69 -15.12
C GLN A 122 -0.99 -5.10 -14.54
N SER A 123 0.11 -5.81 -14.26
CA SER A 123 0.07 -7.17 -13.72
C SER A 123 -0.53 -7.27 -12.31
N ILE A 124 -0.43 -6.21 -11.51
CA ILE A 124 -1.00 -6.15 -10.15
C ILE A 124 -2.32 -5.37 -10.09
N TRP A 125 -2.82 -4.88 -11.24
CA TRP A 125 -3.97 -3.98 -11.26
C TRP A 125 -5.24 -4.58 -10.67
N SER A 126 -5.55 -5.84 -10.98
CA SER A 126 -6.72 -6.52 -10.43
C SER A 126 -6.72 -6.58 -8.90
N SER A 127 -5.53 -6.75 -8.30
CA SER A 127 -5.38 -6.73 -6.85
C SER A 127 -5.64 -5.32 -6.26
N ILE A 128 -5.18 -4.28 -6.94
CA ILE A 128 -5.42 -2.89 -6.53
C ILE A 128 -6.93 -2.57 -6.61
N GLU A 129 -7.58 -2.95 -7.69
CA GLU A 129 -9.01 -2.73 -7.90
C GLU A 129 -9.86 -3.41 -6.82
N LEU A 130 -9.60 -4.69 -6.54
CA LEU A 130 -10.26 -5.42 -5.46
C LEU A 130 -10.04 -4.76 -4.09
N ALA A 131 -8.83 -4.31 -3.80
CA ALA A 131 -8.48 -3.68 -2.55
C ALA A 131 -9.18 -2.32 -2.34
N VAL A 132 -9.33 -1.54 -3.40
CA VAL A 132 -10.06 -0.26 -3.37
C VAL A 132 -11.55 -0.52 -3.19
N ASN A 133 -12.12 -1.47 -3.95
CA ASN A 133 -13.54 -1.82 -3.89
C ASN A 133 -13.93 -2.32 -2.50
N PHE A 134 -13.11 -3.16 -1.86
CA PHE A 134 -13.34 -3.59 -0.48
C PHE A 134 -13.64 -2.44 0.48
N SER A 135 -12.88 -1.37 0.39
CA SER A 135 -13.08 -0.22 1.29
C SER A 135 -14.26 0.66 0.87
N VAL A 136 -14.44 0.86 -0.44
CA VAL A 136 -15.52 1.71 -0.97
C VAL A 136 -16.89 1.09 -0.72
N GLU A 137 -17.04 -0.22 -0.82
CA GLU A 137 -18.29 -0.94 -0.55
C GLU A 137 -18.74 -0.86 0.91
N LEU A 138 -17.84 -0.49 1.82
CA LEU A 138 -18.14 -0.27 3.24
C LEU A 138 -18.51 1.17 3.57
N GLN A 139 -18.55 2.06 2.58
CA GLN A 139 -18.86 3.47 2.81
C GLN A 139 -20.31 3.63 3.29
N GLN A 140 -20.49 4.38 4.35
CA GLN A 140 -21.79 4.71 4.93
C GLN A 140 -22.43 5.90 4.19
N ASP A 141 -23.74 6.10 4.36
CA ASP A 141 -24.49 7.22 3.74
C ASP A 141 -23.92 8.61 4.07
N ASN A 142 -23.29 8.75 5.22
CA ASN A 142 -22.62 9.98 5.64
C ASN A 142 -21.21 10.15 5.08
N GLY A 143 -20.74 9.21 4.24
CA GLY A 143 -19.43 9.22 3.60
C GLY A 143 -18.29 8.62 4.43
N THR A 144 -18.51 8.22 5.69
CA THR A 144 -17.48 7.58 6.51
C THR A 144 -17.28 6.11 6.12
N ILE A 145 -16.10 5.58 6.41
CA ILE A 145 -15.78 4.16 6.24
C ILE A 145 -15.36 3.61 7.61
N PRO A 146 -15.91 2.46 8.05
CA PRO A 146 -15.57 1.87 9.33
C PRO A 146 -14.08 1.51 9.40
N TRP A 147 -13.52 1.51 10.61
CA TRP A 147 -12.09 1.23 10.82
C TRP A 147 -11.70 -0.18 10.45
N SER A 148 -12.55 -1.15 10.78
CA SER A 148 -12.23 -2.58 10.62
C SER A 148 -13.47 -3.44 10.50
N ILE A 149 -13.30 -4.63 9.93
CA ILE A 149 -14.20 -5.78 10.06
C ILE A 149 -13.51 -6.76 11.02
N ASN A 150 -14.21 -7.20 12.06
CA ASN A 150 -13.67 -8.12 13.05
C ASN A 150 -13.59 -9.58 12.55
N ASN A 151 -12.98 -10.46 13.35
CA ASN A 151 -12.81 -11.87 13.02
C ASN A 151 -14.11 -12.65 12.77
N ASN A 152 -15.25 -12.12 13.24
CA ASN A 152 -16.58 -12.70 13.03
C ASN A 152 -17.30 -12.10 11.81
N SER A 153 -16.58 -11.40 10.94
CA SER A 153 -17.12 -10.70 9.77
C SER A 153 -18.13 -9.61 10.10
N GLN A 154 -18.06 -9.03 11.29
CA GLN A 154 -18.92 -7.93 11.71
C GLN A 154 -18.16 -6.60 11.53
N ILE A 155 -18.85 -5.60 11.00
CA ILE A 155 -18.34 -4.24 10.88
C ILE A 155 -18.21 -3.64 12.29
N GLU A 156 -17.03 -3.14 12.63
CA GLU A 156 -16.79 -2.39 13.85
C GLU A 156 -17.32 -0.97 13.71
N ASN A 157 -18.04 -0.50 14.73
CA ASN A 157 -18.68 0.83 14.68
C ASN A 157 -17.74 1.97 15.10
N ASP A 158 -16.48 1.87 14.69
CA ASP A 158 -15.45 2.89 14.88
C ASP A 158 -15.10 3.54 13.53
N TYR A 159 -15.13 4.89 13.51
CA TYR A 159 -14.90 5.70 12.31
C TYR A 159 -13.82 6.73 12.60
N LEU A 160 -12.59 6.47 12.10
CA LEU A 160 -11.45 7.33 12.37
C LEU A 160 -11.13 8.20 11.15
N LEU A 161 -10.93 9.49 11.39
CA LEU A 161 -10.55 10.46 10.35
C LEU A 161 -9.26 10.05 9.64
N THR A 162 -8.30 9.47 10.37
CA THR A 162 -7.03 9.00 9.81
C THR A 162 -7.23 7.88 8.80
N GLY A 163 -8.10 6.90 9.11
CA GLY A 163 -8.45 5.81 8.19
C GLY A 163 -9.14 6.32 6.93
N CYS A 164 -10.18 7.15 7.09
CA CYS A 164 -10.90 7.74 5.96
C CYS A 164 -9.99 8.60 5.08
N SER A 165 -9.07 9.38 5.67
CA SER A 165 -8.12 10.20 4.93
C SER A 165 -7.11 9.35 4.13
N SER A 166 -6.66 8.24 4.70
CA SER A 166 -5.78 7.29 4.01
C SER A 166 -6.48 6.61 2.84
N ILE A 167 -7.73 6.17 3.04
CA ILE A 167 -8.55 5.57 1.97
C ILE A 167 -8.75 6.58 0.84
N LEU A 168 -9.13 7.82 1.14
CA LEU A 168 -9.28 8.87 0.14
C LEU A 168 -7.98 9.06 -0.67
N LYS A 169 -6.84 9.13 0.01
CA LYS A 169 -5.54 9.26 -0.67
C LYS A 169 -5.22 8.06 -1.55
N SER A 170 -5.56 6.87 -1.11
CA SER A 170 -5.37 5.64 -1.86
C SER A 170 -6.23 5.60 -3.13
N ILE A 171 -7.48 6.06 -3.05
CA ILE A 171 -8.37 6.21 -4.21
C ILE A 171 -7.80 7.22 -5.20
N GLU A 172 -7.32 8.39 -4.76
CA GLU A 172 -6.66 9.37 -5.63
C GLU A 172 -5.45 8.76 -6.37
N CYS A 173 -4.65 7.94 -5.66
CA CYS A 173 -3.51 7.26 -6.27
C CYS A 173 -3.93 6.19 -7.29
N SER A 174 -5.02 5.47 -7.01
CA SER A 174 -5.62 4.51 -7.93
C SER A 174 -6.09 5.20 -9.21
N ILE A 175 -6.86 6.29 -9.11
CA ILE A 175 -7.32 7.08 -10.26
C ILE A 175 -6.14 7.60 -11.09
N ALA A 176 -5.10 8.12 -10.44
CA ALA A 176 -3.90 8.56 -11.12
C ALA A 176 -3.21 7.42 -11.87
N SER A 177 -3.17 6.21 -11.30
CA SER A 177 -2.59 5.01 -11.93
C SER A 177 -3.39 4.57 -13.16
N VAL A 178 -4.73 4.61 -13.10
CA VAL A 178 -5.60 4.32 -14.25
C VAL A 178 -5.29 5.25 -15.42
N SER A 179 -5.11 6.53 -15.16
CA SER A 179 -4.80 7.52 -16.20
C SER A 179 -3.53 7.17 -16.97
N TYR A 180 -2.53 6.56 -16.32
CA TYR A 180 -1.30 6.09 -16.98
C TYR A 180 -1.52 4.77 -17.72
N THR A 181 -2.29 3.84 -17.19
CA THR A 181 -2.53 2.53 -17.79
C THR A 181 -3.41 2.62 -19.04
N HIS A 182 -4.44 3.48 -19.05
CA HIS A 182 -5.34 3.64 -20.18
C HIS A 182 -4.79 4.53 -21.30
N LEU A 183 -3.94 5.50 -20.99
CA LEU A 183 -3.32 6.35 -22.01
C LEU A 183 -2.25 5.62 -22.84
N THR A 184 -1.78 4.46 -22.36
CA THR A 184 -0.75 3.66 -23.06
C THR A 184 -1.30 2.44 -23.79
N LEU A 185 -2.60 2.15 -23.72
CA LEU A 185 -3.21 1.12 -24.57
C LEU A 185 -3.24 1.63 -26.00
N PRO A 186 -2.62 0.92 -26.97
CA PRO A 186 -2.83 1.26 -28.37
C PRO A 186 -4.32 1.13 -28.66
N THR A 187 -4.95 2.23 -29.02
CA THR A 187 -6.27 2.17 -29.64
C THR A 187 -6.12 1.27 -30.85
N LYS A 188 -6.63 0.04 -30.76
CA LYS A 188 -6.88 -0.74 -31.98
C LYS A 188 -7.85 0.10 -32.78
N GLN A 189 -7.33 0.84 -33.76
CA GLN A 189 -8.17 1.39 -34.80
C GLN A 189 -8.81 0.21 -35.54
N PRO A 190 -10.09 0.32 -35.83
CA PRO A 190 -10.84 -0.69 -36.58
C PRO A 190 -10.27 -0.91 -37.98
#